data_ea4f1e01e11fcbd744ec60d97f6420e0
#
_entry.id   ea4f1e01e11fcbd744ec60d97f6420e0
#
_cell.length_a   1.000
_cell.length_b   1.000
_cell.length_c   1.000
_cell.angle_alpha   90.00
_cell.angle_beta   90.00
_cell.angle_gamma   90.00
#
_symmetry.space_group_name_H-M   'P 1'
#
loop_
_entity.id
_entity.type
_entity.pdbx_description
1 polymer ?
#
loop_
_entity_poly.entity_id
_entity_poly.type
_entity_poly.pdbx_seq_one_letter_code
_entity_poly.pdbx_strand_id
1 'polypeptide(L)' 'LYSSAASDVYKRQVKVAFIEVHLSNVFAREPFRHHSYFTDLAVGLVCGLGPRGYEFALDYALNRP' A
#
# COMPACT_ATOMS: atom_id res chain seq x y z
N LEU A 1 -7.53 8.02 -1.26
CA LEU A 1 -7.35 6.58 -1.17
C LEU A 1 -7.97 5.90 -2.36
N TYR A 2 -7.31 4.89 -2.83
CA TYR A 2 -7.76 4.16 -4.00
C TYR A 2 -8.26 2.79 -3.58
N SER A 3 -9.48 2.48 -3.95
CA SER A 3 -10.05 1.19 -3.62
C SER A 3 -10.82 0.60 -4.79
N SER A 4 -10.79 1.25 -5.94
CA SER A 4 -11.60 0.82 -7.07
C SER A 4 -10.77 0.06 -8.11
N ALA A 5 -11.46 -0.77 -8.87
CA ALA A 5 -10.83 -1.48 -9.97
C ALA A 5 -10.29 -0.52 -11.02
N ALA A 6 -10.91 0.66 -11.16
CA ALA A 6 -10.44 1.65 -12.12
C ALA A 6 -9.05 2.16 -11.75
N SER A 7 -8.81 2.42 -10.46
CA SER A 7 -7.47 2.82 -10.00
C SER A 7 -6.45 1.73 -10.22
N ASP A 8 -6.84 0.48 -9.98
CA ASP A 8 -5.95 -0.65 -10.20
C ASP A 8 -5.53 -0.74 -11.66
N VAL A 9 -6.48 -0.62 -12.58
CA VAL A 9 -6.18 -0.66 -14.01
C VAL A 9 -5.22 0.47 -14.39
N TYR A 10 -5.47 1.68 -13.88
CA TYR A 10 -4.60 2.81 -14.17
C TYR A 10 -3.16 2.54 -13.70
N LYS A 11 -3.01 2.08 -12.46
CA LYS A 11 -1.68 1.85 -11.91
C LYS A 11 -0.94 0.75 -12.65
N ARG A 12 -1.65 -0.30 -13.08
CA ARG A 12 -1.01 -1.37 -13.85
C ARG A 12 -0.56 -0.88 -15.21
N GLN A 13 -1.32 0.00 -15.84
CA GLN A 13 -0.99 0.49 -17.17
C GLN A 13 0.16 1.48 -17.16
N VAL A 14 0.18 2.42 -16.22
CA VAL A 14 1.20 3.46 -16.17
C VAL A 14 2.39 3.11 -15.30
N LYS A 15 2.29 2.04 -14.53
CA LYS A 15 3.38 1.53 -13.68
C LYS A 15 3.94 2.59 -12.73
N VAL A 16 3.05 3.29 -12.07
CA VAL A 16 3.43 4.31 -11.10
C VAL A 16 4.02 3.63 -9.86
N ALA A 17 5.17 4.13 -9.39
CA ALA A 17 5.75 3.62 -8.16
C ALA A 17 4.96 4.15 -6.96
N PHE A 18 4.64 3.27 -6.01
CA PHE A 18 3.87 3.67 -4.85
C PHE A 18 4.13 2.72 -3.68
N ILE A 19 3.82 3.20 -2.49
CA ILE A 19 3.91 2.40 -1.27
C ILE A 19 2.51 2.30 -0.70
N GLU A 20 2.11 1.09 -0.36
CA GLU A 20 0.81 0.84 0.24
C GLU A 20 0.90 1.00 1.75
N VAL A 21 0.02 1.82 2.35
CA VAL A 21 0.02 2.08 3.78
C VAL A 21 -1.36 1.76 4.33
N HIS A 22 -1.41 0.91 5.35
CA HIS A 22 -2.63 0.60 6.09
C HIS A 22 -2.43 1.00 7.54
N LEU A 23 -3.38 1.74 8.09
CA LEU A 23 -3.29 2.20 9.47
C LEU A 23 -3.34 1.04 10.45
N SER A 24 -4.19 0.06 10.20
CA SER A 24 -4.34 -1.10 11.06
C SER A 24 -3.66 -2.31 10.46
N ASN A 25 -3.42 -3.31 11.31
CA ASN A 25 -2.82 -4.55 10.85
C ASN A 25 -3.87 -5.40 10.14
N VAL A 26 -3.91 -5.30 8.81
CA VAL A 26 -4.91 -6.04 8.02
C VAL A 26 -4.70 -7.55 8.10
N PHE A 27 -3.51 -7.99 8.45
CA PHE A 27 -3.22 -9.43 8.56
C PHE A 27 -3.70 -10.03 9.89
N ALA A 28 -4.19 -9.20 10.80
CA ALA A 28 -4.83 -9.68 12.01
C ALA A 28 -6.31 -10.01 11.79
N ARG A 29 -6.81 -9.79 10.58
CA ARG A 29 -8.19 -10.05 10.20
C ARG A 29 -8.33 -11.44 9.63
N GLU A 30 -9.58 -11.83 9.34
CA GLU A 30 -9.87 -13.10 8.66
C GLU A 30 -9.15 -13.12 7.30
N PRO A 31 -8.73 -14.30 6.85
CA PRO A 31 -7.95 -14.41 5.60
C PRO A 31 -8.58 -13.71 4.39
N PHE A 32 -9.90 -13.73 4.26
CA PHE A 32 -10.53 -13.11 3.09
C PHE A 32 -10.38 -11.59 3.09
N ARG A 33 -9.99 -10.99 4.21
CA ARG A 33 -9.78 -9.54 4.31
C ARG A 33 -8.33 -9.14 4.11
N HIS A 34 -7.46 -10.12 3.88
CA HIS A 34 -6.04 -9.82 3.67
C HIS A 34 -5.77 -9.32 2.25
N HIS A 35 -6.69 -9.55 1.33
CA HIS A 35 -6.49 -9.20 -0.07
C HIS A 35 -6.39 -7.69 -0.27
N SER A 36 -5.44 -7.29 -1.11
CA SER A 36 -5.31 -5.92 -1.58
C SER A 36 -5.14 -5.96 -3.09
N TYR A 37 -5.81 -5.05 -3.76
CA TYR A 37 -5.71 -4.96 -5.21
C TYR A 37 -4.37 -4.41 -5.68
N PHE A 38 -3.58 -3.83 -4.77
CA PHE A 38 -2.36 -3.11 -5.15
C PHE A 38 -1.09 -3.68 -4.58
N THR A 39 -1.17 -4.61 -3.63
CA THR A 39 0.02 -5.07 -2.92
C THR A 39 1.07 -5.66 -3.87
N ASP A 40 0.63 -6.40 -4.87
CA ASP A 40 1.55 -7.04 -5.82
C ASP A 40 2.26 -6.04 -6.73
N LEU A 41 1.75 -4.80 -6.80
CA LEU A 41 2.33 -3.75 -7.63
C LEU A 41 3.14 -2.75 -6.82
N ALA A 42 2.95 -2.74 -5.51
CA ALA A 42 3.58 -1.74 -4.66
C ALA A 42 5.08 -1.97 -4.53
N VAL A 43 5.80 -0.87 -4.35
CA VAL A 43 7.23 -0.93 -4.02
C VAL A 43 7.40 -1.60 -2.66
N GLY A 44 6.49 -1.31 -1.74
CA GLY A 44 6.52 -1.88 -0.41
C GLY A 44 5.20 -1.70 0.30
N LEU A 45 5.13 -2.23 1.50
CA LEU A 45 3.91 -2.23 2.31
C LEU A 45 4.25 -1.82 3.74
N VAL A 46 3.49 -0.89 4.30
CA VAL A 46 3.54 -0.53 5.71
C VAL A 46 2.17 -0.81 6.29
N CYS A 47 2.13 -1.55 7.39
CA CYS A 47 0.85 -2.07 7.89
C CYS A 47 0.86 -2.11 9.41
N GLY A 48 -0.22 -1.60 10.03
CA GLY A 48 -0.44 -1.78 11.45
C GLY A 48 0.25 -0.79 12.37
N LEU A 49 0.83 0.27 11.83
CA LEU A 49 1.60 1.24 12.63
C LEU A 49 0.85 2.55 12.84
N GLY A 50 -0.45 2.56 12.59
CA GLY A 50 -1.24 3.76 12.74
C GLY A 50 -0.79 4.86 11.80
N PRO A 51 -1.08 6.13 12.15
CA PRO A 51 -0.71 7.26 11.30
C PRO A 51 0.79 7.38 11.04
N ARG A 52 1.62 6.86 11.93
CA ARG A 52 3.08 6.92 11.74
C ARG A 52 3.55 6.08 10.57
N GLY A 53 2.70 5.18 10.08
CA GLY A 53 3.03 4.42 8.89
C GLY A 53 3.31 5.33 7.70
N TYR A 54 2.60 6.45 7.60
CA TYR A 54 2.85 7.40 6.52
C TYR A 54 4.23 8.04 6.63
N GLU A 55 4.67 8.32 7.85
CA GLU A 55 6.00 8.90 8.07
C GLU A 55 7.10 7.94 7.63
N PHE A 56 6.94 6.67 7.97
CA PHE A 56 7.92 5.66 7.57
C PHE A 56 7.93 5.46 6.05
N ALA A 57 6.77 5.45 5.44
CA ALA A 57 6.69 5.31 3.98
C ALA A 57 7.33 6.50 3.28
N LEU A 58 7.09 7.70 3.80
CA LEU A 58 7.68 8.91 3.22
C LEU A 58 9.19 8.90 3.38
N ASP A 59 9.67 8.51 4.56
CA ASP A 59 11.11 8.42 4.80
C ASP A 59 11.76 7.48 3.79
N TYR A 60 11.17 6.33 3.58
CA TYR A 60 11.69 5.39 2.60
C TYR A 60 11.68 5.98 1.19
N ALA A 61 10.57 6.62 0.82
CA ALA A 61 10.42 7.18 -0.52
C ALA A 61 11.46 8.26 -0.81
N LEU A 62 11.77 9.09 0.19
CA LEU A 62 12.73 10.17 0.04
C LEU A 62 14.17 9.67 0.02
N ASN A 63 14.44 8.50 0.58
CA ASN A 63 15.79 7.97 0.75
C ASN A 63 16.05 6.69 -0.03
N ARG A 64 15.24 6.39 -1.01
CA ARG A 64 15.43 5.20 -1.83
C ARG A 64 16.76 5.25 -2.58
N PRO A 65 17.43 4.10 -2.70
CA PRO A 65 18.63 4.01 -3.51
C PRO A 65 18.34 4.16 -5.00
#